data_52d46c7ff044bff74391d14891808e58
#
_entry.id   52d46c7ff044bff74391d14891808e58
#
_cell.length_a   1.000
_cell.length_b   1.000
_cell.length_c   1.000
_cell.angle_alpha   90.00
_cell.angle_beta   90.00
_cell.angle_gamma   90.00
#
_symmetry.space_group_name_H-M   'P 1'
#
loop_
_entity.id
_entity.type
_entity.pdbx_description
1 polymer ?
#
loop_
_entity_poly.entity_id
_entity_poly.type
_entity_poly.pdbx_seq_one_letter_code
_entity_poly.pdbx_strand_id
1 'polypeptide(L)'
;HGLGASAERWEYVIPLFAKKFRVIVPDLIGFGYSDKPMADYTTDYFSEFVYKFVDKLGINDLNIIGSSLGGQIAAEFIINHDVNVRKLVLVSPSGVMKHSTPALNAYISAALYPNKDSALNAFQVMSGRKNIDEKIISKFVERMQLPNAKMAFMSTLLGLSNAQVITEKLQLLTIPTLVVWGENDPVIPIEYAQSFVSAINDCRFYRMIGCGHTPYVENPESFFQIVSDFLN
;
A
#
# COMPACT_ATOMS: atom_id res chain seq x y z
N HIS A 1 -3.88 -1.61 0.61
CA HIS A 1 -3.40 -1.50 -0.76
C HIS A 1 -2.86 -0.09 -1.07
N GLY A 2 -2.08 0.05 -2.18
CA GLY A 2 -1.50 1.33 -2.59
C GLY A 2 -2.46 2.24 -3.36
N LEU A 3 -1.95 3.40 -3.80
CA LEU A 3 -2.64 4.42 -4.58
C LEU A 3 -3.34 3.81 -5.82
N GLY A 4 -4.62 4.07 -6.03
CA GLY A 4 -5.41 3.59 -7.19
C GLY A 4 -5.54 2.07 -7.31
N ALA A 5 -5.07 1.31 -6.31
CA ALA A 5 -5.15 -0.15 -6.28
C ALA A 5 -6.48 -0.62 -5.65
N SER A 6 -6.54 -1.88 -5.27
CA SER A 6 -7.70 -2.51 -4.63
C SER A 6 -7.27 -3.75 -3.83
N ALA A 7 -8.21 -4.32 -3.07
CA ALA A 7 -8.06 -5.59 -2.37
C ALA A 7 -7.57 -6.73 -3.27
N GLU A 8 -7.96 -6.73 -4.55
CA GLU A 8 -7.55 -7.74 -5.54
C GLU A 8 -6.03 -7.86 -5.70
N ARG A 9 -5.25 -6.80 -5.37
CA ARG A 9 -3.79 -6.89 -5.43
C ARG A 9 -3.22 -7.90 -4.42
N TRP A 10 -3.99 -8.29 -3.42
CA TRP A 10 -3.61 -9.26 -2.39
C TRP A 10 -4.06 -10.69 -2.70
N GLU A 11 -4.74 -10.93 -3.85
CA GLU A 11 -5.39 -12.21 -4.17
C GLU A 11 -4.44 -13.43 -4.09
N TYR A 12 -3.16 -13.25 -4.40
CA TYR A 12 -2.17 -14.36 -4.36
C TYR A 12 -1.74 -14.75 -2.93
N VAL A 13 -1.77 -13.82 -1.99
CA VAL A 13 -1.33 -14.09 -0.61
C VAL A 13 -2.50 -14.33 0.36
N ILE A 14 -3.71 -13.87 0.04
CA ILE A 14 -4.90 -14.10 0.87
C ILE A 14 -5.08 -15.59 1.19
N PRO A 15 -5.04 -16.55 0.24
CA PRO A 15 -5.20 -17.97 0.55
C PRO A 15 -4.10 -18.54 1.44
N LEU A 16 -2.90 -17.95 1.37
CA LEU A 16 -1.77 -18.37 2.21
C LEU A 16 -1.97 -17.93 3.66
N PHE A 17 -2.29 -16.64 3.88
CA PHE A 17 -2.55 -16.11 5.21
C PHE A 17 -3.82 -16.69 5.84
N ALA A 18 -4.87 -16.96 5.05
CA ALA A 18 -6.13 -17.52 5.54
C ALA A 18 -6.01 -18.91 6.18
N LYS A 19 -4.88 -19.61 5.97
CA LYS A 19 -4.58 -20.87 6.67
C LYS A 19 -4.29 -20.67 8.16
N LYS A 20 -3.89 -19.47 8.59
CA LYS A 20 -3.46 -19.18 9.96
C LYS A 20 -4.20 -18.02 10.61
N PHE A 21 -4.76 -17.10 9.81
CA PHE A 21 -5.33 -15.85 10.26
C PHE A 21 -6.73 -15.64 9.66
N ARG A 22 -7.58 -14.91 10.40
CA ARG A 22 -8.73 -14.24 9.78
C ARG A 22 -8.20 -13.07 8.96
N VAL A 23 -8.38 -13.10 7.63
CA VAL A 23 -7.87 -12.08 6.71
C VAL A 23 -9.00 -11.15 6.29
N ILE A 24 -8.78 -9.85 6.43
CA ILE A 24 -9.72 -8.79 6.04
C ILE A 24 -8.95 -7.82 5.14
N VAL A 25 -9.44 -7.63 3.92
CA VAL A 25 -8.77 -6.79 2.92
C VAL A 25 -9.80 -5.82 2.33
N PRO A 26 -9.94 -4.63 2.89
CA PRO A 26 -10.87 -3.62 2.34
C PRO A 26 -10.30 -2.98 1.08
N ASP A 27 -11.20 -2.53 0.19
CA ASP A 27 -10.89 -1.44 -0.71
C ASP A 27 -10.97 -0.13 0.08
N LEU A 28 -9.91 0.66 0.06
CA LEU A 28 -9.93 1.98 0.69
C LEU A 28 -10.98 2.88 0.03
N ILE A 29 -11.62 3.72 0.84
CA ILE A 29 -12.57 4.73 0.33
C ILE A 29 -11.95 5.51 -0.83
N GLY A 30 -12.69 5.72 -1.91
CA GLY A 30 -12.19 6.36 -3.13
C GLY A 30 -11.53 5.41 -4.13
N PHE A 31 -11.22 4.16 -3.75
CA PHE A 31 -10.52 3.18 -4.59
C PHE A 31 -11.29 1.87 -4.73
N GLY A 32 -10.79 1.01 -5.62
CA GLY A 32 -11.39 -0.29 -5.86
C GLY A 32 -12.87 -0.18 -6.22
N TYR A 33 -13.68 -1.00 -5.56
CA TYR A 33 -15.14 -0.97 -5.65
C TYR A 33 -15.83 -0.27 -4.47
N SER A 34 -15.04 0.29 -3.52
CA SER A 34 -15.59 1.16 -2.47
C SER A 34 -16.17 2.44 -3.03
N ASP A 35 -17.07 3.07 -2.27
CA ASP A 35 -17.65 4.37 -2.60
C ASP A 35 -16.58 5.43 -2.84
N LYS A 36 -16.88 6.38 -3.74
CA LYS A 36 -16.01 7.48 -4.15
C LYS A 36 -16.71 8.82 -3.94
N PRO A 37 -17.00 9.19 -2.67
CA PRO A 37 -17.63 10.46 -2.37
C PRO A 37 -16.73 11.63 -2.78
N MET A 38 -17.33 12.81 -2.97
CA MET A 38 -16.56 14.04 -3.08
C MET A 38 -15.97 14.39 -1.71
N ALA A 39 -14.64 14.33 -1.61
CA ALA A 39 -13.90 14.59 -0.38
C ALA A 39 -12.46 15.00 -0.69
N ASP A 40 -11.79 15.59 0.29
CA ASP A 40 -10.36 15.79 0.30
C ASP A 40 -9.69 14.50 0.78
N TYR A 41 -9.15 13.74 -0.16
CA TYR A 41 -8.52 12.44 0.12
C TYR A 41 -7.10 12.62 0.66
N THR A 42 -7.02 13.11 1.90
CA THR A 42 -5.78 13.21 2.67
C THR A 42 -5.44 11.90 3.37
N THR A 43 -4.23 11.77 3.88
CA THR A 43 -3.84 10.59 4.67
C THR A 43 -4.65 10.49 5.97
N ASP A 44 -5.01 11.63 6.58
CA ASP A 44 -5.90 11.66 7.75
C ASP A 44 -7.31 11.16 7.42
N TYR A 45 -7.84 11.52 6.24
CA TYR A 45 -9.14 11.01 5.79
C TYR A 45 -9.15 9.49 5.62
N PHE A 46 -8.07 8.94 5.06
CA PHE A 46 -7.91 7.48 4.94
C PHE A 46 -7.71 6.82 6.30
N SER A 47 -6.91 7.42 7.18
CA SER A 47 -6.69 6.92 8.55
C SER A 47 -8.00 6.84 9.33
N GLU A 48 -8.83 7.88 9.26
CA GLU A 48 -10.17 7.93 9.87
C GLU A 48 -11.12 6.89 9.25
N PHE A 49 -11.06 6.66 7.93
CA PHE A 49 -11.81 5.59 7.28
C PHE A 49 -11.42 4.22 7.83
N VAL A 50 -10.11 3.94 7.96
CA VAL A 50 -9.63 2.66 8.51
C VAL A 50 -10.08 2.49 9.97
N TYR A 51 -10.02 3.56 10.77
CA TYR A 51 -10.48 3.55 12.14
C TYR A 51 -11.96 3.17 12.25
N LYS A 52 -12.82 3.88 11.51
CA LYS A 52 -14.27 3.58 11.49
C LYS A 52 -14.59 2.18 10.95
N PHE A 53 -13.80 1.71 9.98
CA PHE A 53 -13.96 0.36 9.42
C PHE A 53 -13.64 -0.72 10.47
N VAL A 54 -12.53 -0.57 11.19
CA VAL A 54 -12.12 -1.50 12.26
C VAL A 54 -13.13 -1.49 13.40
N ASP A 55 -13.55 -0.30 13.85
CA ASP A 55 -14.56 -0.11 14.90
C ASP A 55 -15.91 -0.75 14.51
N LYS A 56 -16.39 -0.46 13.30
CA LYS A 56 -17.67 -0.99 12.78
C LYS A 56 -17.70 -2.52 12.70
N LEU A 57 -16.55 -3.15 12.46
CA LEU A 57 -16.42 -4.62 12.44
C LEU A 57 -16.20 -5.23 13.84
N GLY A 58 -16.08 -4.40 14.88
CA GLY A 58 -15.80 -4.84 16.24
C GLY A 58 -14.45 -5.53 16.38
N ILE A 59 -13.44 -5.09 15.63
CA ILE A 59 -12.10 -5.67 15.66
C ILE A 59 -11.30 -4.97 16.76
N ASN A 60 -11.03 -5.68 17.84
CA ASN A 60 -10.33 -5.12 19.01
C ASN A 60 -8.86 -5.53 19.09
N ASP A 61 -8.39 -6.38 18.19
CA ASP A 61 -7.04 -6.95 18.21
C ASP A 61 -6.66 -7.39 16.79
N LEU A 62 -5.62 -6.77 16.25
CA LEU A 62 -5.25 -7.00 14.85
C LEU A 62 -3.75 -6.82 14.59
N ASN A 63 -3.29 -7.47 13.52
CA ASN A 63 -2.07 -7.13 12.83
C ASN A 63 -2.42 -6.36 11.56
N ILE A 64 -1.60 -5.41 11.15
CA ILE A 64 -1.86 -4.63 9.94
C ILE A 64 -0.71 -4.83 8.94
N ILE A 65 -1.07 -5.02 7.67
CA ILE A 65 -0.13 -5.04 6.55
C ILE A 65 -0.56 -3.93 5.59
N GLY A 66 0.31 -2.97 5.33
CA GLY A 66 0.05 -1.88 4.39
C GLY A 66 1.13 -1.78 3.31
N SER A 67 0.73 -1.59 2.04
CA SER A 67 1.66 -1.42 0.92
C SER A 67 1.57 -0.02 0.33
N SER A 68 2.74 0.58 0.05
CA SER A 68 2.83 1.91 -0.58
C SER A 68 2.02 2.96 0.20
N LEU A 69 1.04 3.63 -0.41
CA LEU A 69 0.10 4.52 0.29
C LEU A 69 -0.59 3.82 1.48
N GLY A 70 -1.01 2.55 1.33
CA GLY A 70 -1.60 1.80 2.43
C GLY A 70 -0.65 1.57 3.60
N GLY A 71 0.67 1.53 3.35
CA GLY A 71 1.69 1.49 4.40
C GLY A 71 1.76 2.80 5.19
N GLN A 72 1.73 3.93 4.49
CA GLN A 72 1.67 5.25 5.14
C GLN A 72 0.39 5.40 5.96
N ILE A 73 -0.77 5.05 5.37
CA ILE A 73 -2.07 5.10 6.06
C ILE A 73 -2.05 4.20 7.30
N ALA A 74 -1.49 3.00 7.22
CA ALA A 74 -1.40 2.08 8.35
C ALA A 74 -0.56 2.65 9.49
N ALA A 75 0.56 3.28 9.19
CA ALA A 75 1.40 3.95 10.18
C ALA A 75 0.65 5.13 10.83
N GLU A 76 0.03 6.00 10.03
CA GLU A 76 -0.73 7.15 10.54
C GLU A 76 -1.98 6.71 11.32
N PHE A 77 -2.64 5.63 10.92
CA PHE A 77 -3.76 5.05 11.68
C PHE A 77 -3.34 4.65 13.09
N ILE A 78 -2.19 3.99 13.25
CA ILE A 78 -1.70 3.56 14.57
C ILE A 78 -1.28 4.77 15.41
N ILE A 79 -0.70 5.79 14.79
CA ILE A 79 -0.23 7.00 15.49
C ILE A 79 -1.40 7.87 15.95
N ASN A 80 -2.44 7.98 15.13
CA ASN A 80 -3.53 8.93 15.34
C ASN A 80 -4.71 8.37 16.15
N HIS A 81 -4.81 7.04 16.30
CA HIS A 81 -5.93 6.40 16.98
C HIS A 81 -5.47 5.44 18.07
N ASP A 82 -6.21 5.41 19.17
CA ASP A 82 -5.99 4.45 20.26
C ASP A 82 -6.62 3.09 19.88
N VAL A 83 -5.82 2.26 19.21
CA VAL A 83 -6.24 0.94 18.71
C VAL A 83 -5.21 -0.13 19.09
N ASN A 84 -5.70 -1.31 19.44
CA ASN A 84 -4.83 -2.41 19.81
C ASN A 84 -4.29 -3.13 18.56
N VAL A 85 -3.21 -2.60 18.00
CA VAL A 85 -2.45 -3.23 16.91
C VAL A 85 -1.25 -3.95 17.51
N ARG A 86 -1.17 -5.26 17.29
CA ARG A 86 -0.06 -6.09 17.81
C ARG A 86 1.24 -5.90 17.03
N LYS A 87 1.13 -5.96 15.70
CA LYS A 87 2.29 -5.88 14.80
C LYS A 87 1.92 -5.16 13.52
N LEU A 88 2.87 -4.41 12.98
CA LEU A 88 2.74 -3.67 11.73
C LEU A 88 3.70 -4.23 10.68
N VAL A 89 3.21 -4.43 9.46
CA VAL A 89 4.04 -4.74 8.29
C VAL A 89 3.88 -3.66 7.24
N LEU A 90 4.98 -3.01 6.91
CA LEU A 90 5.07 -1.95 5.92
C LEU A 90 5.77 -2.49 4.66
N VAL A 91 5.08 -2.47 3.53
CA VAL A 91 5.61 -2.99 2.26
C VAL A 91 5.84 -1.83 1.30
N SER A 92 7.12 -1.51 1.03
CA SER A 92 7.51 -0.34 0.20
C SER A 92 6.65 0.90 0.49
N PRO A 93 6.54 1.34 1.77
CA PRO A 93 5.60 2.37 2.19
C PRO A 93 5.92 3.74 1.59
N SER A 94 4.89 4.54 1.28
CA SER A 94 5.03 5.96 0.92
C SER A 94 5.22 6.85 2.15
N GLY A 95 5.31 8.16 1.94
CA GLY A 95 5.34 9.17 3.00
C GLY A 95 6.72 9.76 3.31
N VAL A 96 7.79 9.28 2.66
CA VAL A 96 9.16 9.81 2.85
C VAL A 96 9.79 10.32 1.56
N MET A 97 9.22 9.98 0.42
CA MET A 97 9.75 10.37 -0.89
C MET A 97 9.37 11.81 -1.22
N LYS A 98 10.36 12.63 -1.60
CA LYS A 98 10.17 14.06 -1.91
C LYS A 98 9.92 14.32 -3.39
N HIS A 99 10.30 13.41 -4.27
CA HIS A 99 10.22 13.57 -5.72
C HIS A 99 9.62 12.31 -6.35
N SER A 100 8.78 12.51 -7.35
CA SER A 100 8.21 11.40 -8.12
C SER A 100 9.28 10.72 -8.97
N THR A 101 9.13 9.40 -9.16
CA THR A 101 9.97 8.61 -10.05
C THR A 101 9.32 8.45 -11.43
N PRO A 102 10.09 8.14 -12.49
CA PRO A 102 9.51 7.83 -13.79
C PRO A 102 8.47 6.70 -13.75
N ALA A 103 8.69 5.68 -12.91
CA ALA A 103 7.75 4.57 -12.73
C ALA A 103 6.44 5.04 -12.08
N LEU A 104 6.51 5.88 -11.06
CA LEU A 104 5.32 6.46 -10.45
C LEU A 104 4.58 7.37 -11.43
N ASN A 105 5.29 8.17 -12.21
CA ASN A 105 4.67 9.03 -13.23
C ASN A 105 3.97 8.22 -14.32
N ALA A 106 4.55 7.10 -14.78
CA ALA A 106 3.91 6.20 -15.72
C ALA A 106 2.61 5.61 -15.14
N TYR A 107 2.64 5.20 -13.86
CA TYR A 107 1.45 4.70 -13.17
C TYR A 107 0.36 5.76 -13.01
N ILE A 108 0.73 6.99 -12.61
CA ILE A 108 -0.20 8.12 -12.51
C ILE A 108 -0.85 8.41 -13.87
N SER A 109 -0.05 8.46 -14.94
CA SER A 109 -0.56 8.66 -16.28
C SER A 109 -1.54 7.58 -16.71
N ALA A 110 -1.23 6.31 -16.46
CA ALA A 110 -2.12 5.18 -16.75
C ALA A 110 -3.43 5.23 -15.94
N ALA A 111 -3.41 5.74 -14.72
CA ALA A 111 -4.59 5.90 -13.89
C ALA A 111 -5.50 7.05 -14.38
N LEU A 112 -4.92 8.16 -14.83
CA LEU A 112 -5.67 9.31 -15.33
C LEU A 112 -6.23 9.10 -16.73
N TYR A 113 -5.52 8.34 -17.57
CA TYR A 113 -5.90 8.02 -18.95
C TYR A 113 -5.96 6.51 -19.16
N PRO A 114 -6.88 5.80 -18.46
CA PRO A 114 -6.88 4.36 -18.38
C PRO A 114 -7.18 3.71 -19.73
N ASN A 115 -6.18 2.99 -20.24
CA ASN A 115 -6.27 2.07 -21.36
C ASN A 115 -5.29 0.91 -21.16
N LYS A 116 -5.48 -0.19 -21.91
CA LYS A 116 -4.69 -1.41 -21.72
C LYS A 116 -3.19 -1.21 -21.93
N ASP A 117 -2.79 -0.45 -22.94
CA ASP A 117 -1.38 -0.27 -23.29
C ASP A 117 -0.63 0.55 -22.25
N SER A 118 -1.22 1.68 -21.82
CA SER A 118 -0.61 2.51 -20.77
C SER A 118 -0.55 1.78 -19.42
N ALA A 119 -1.59 1.00 -19.09
CA ALA A 119 -1.61 0.19 -17.89
C ALA A 119 -0.56 -0.92 -17.94
N LEU A 120 -0.47 -1.66 -19.06
CA LEU A 120 0.56 -2.69 -19.24
C LEU A 120 1.96 -2.12 -19.08
N ASN A 121 2.27 -1.02 -19.76
CA ASN A 121 3.56 -0.35 -19.63
C ASN A 121 3.87 0.05 -18.18
N ALA A 122 2.91 0.67 -17.49
CA ALA A 122 3.08 1.08 -16.09
C ALA A 122 3.39 -0.12 -15.17
N PHE A 123 2.64 -1.22 -15.30
CA PHE A 123 2.85 -2.41 -14.47
C PHE A 123 4.14 -3.15 -14.82
N GLN A 124 4.57 -3.16 -16.08
CA GLN A 124 5.87 -3.69 -16.49
C GLN A 124 7.02 -2.89 -15.86
N VAL A 125 6.93 -1.57 -15.91
CA VAL A 125 7.94 -0.69 -15.29
C VAL A 125 7.97 -0.89 -13.77
N MET A 126 6.81 -0.95 -13.11
CA MET A 126 6.70 -1.10 -11.65
C MET A 126 7.30 -2.40 -11.11
N SER A 127 7.16 -3.50 -11.85
CA SER A 127 7.63 -4.83 -11.42
C SER A 127 8.96 -5.23 -12.03
N GLY A 128 9.45 -4.51 -13.04
CA GLY A 128 10.60 -4.92 -13.85
C GLY A 128 10.35 -6.19 -14.69
N ARG A 129 9.10 -6.66 -14.81
CA ARG A 129 8.72 -7.87 -15.52
C ARG A 129 8.09 -7.53 -16.87
N LYS A 130 8.43 -8.31 -17.90
CA LYS A 130 7.84 -8.16 -19.25
C LYS A 130 6.41 -8.69 -19.33
N ASN A 131 6.14 -9.78 -18.62
CA ASN A 131 4.84 -10.44 -18.65
C ASN A 131 4.04 -10.06 -17.39
N ILE A 132 2.93 -9.35 -17.59
CA ILE A 132 1.96 -9.01 -16.55
C ILE A 132 0.66 -9.73 -16.87
N ASP A 133 0.02 -10.32 -15.86
CA ASP A 133 -1.28 -10.97 -16.03
C ASP A 133 -2.30 -9.98 -16.61
N GLU A 134 -2.89 -10.35 -17.75
CA GLU A 134 -3.86 -9.50 -18.45
C GLU A 134 -5.10 -9.19 -17.58
N LYS A 135 -5.44 -10.08 -16.65
CA LYS A 135 -6.50 -9.87 -15.68
C LYS A 135 -6.21 -8.65 -14.78
N ILE A 136 -4.97 -8.48 -14.34
CA ILE A 136 -4.54 -7.34 -13.53
C ILE A 136 -4.74 -6.05 -14.32
N ILE A 137 -4.32 -6.03 -15.58
CA ILE A 137 -4.43 -4.87 -16.47
C ILE A 137 -5.89 -4.51 -16.72
N SER A 138 -6.70 -5.48 -17.11
CA SER A 138 -8.12 -5.27 -17.42
C SER A 138 -8.90 -4.75 -16.22
N LYS A 139 -8.70 -5.33 -15.04
CA LYS A 139 -9.34 -4.90 -13.81
C LYS A 139 -8.88 -3.51 -13.34
N PHE A 140 -7.61 -3.17 -13.55
CA PHE A 140 -7.13 -1.81 -13.27
C PHE A 140 -7.84 -0.78 -14.16
N VAL A 141 -7.90 -1.02 -15.47
CA VAL A 141 -8.56 -0.12 -16.42
C VAL A 141 -10.04 0.02 -16.08
N GLU A 142 -10.73 -1.10 -15.81
CA GLU A 142 -12.15 -1.12 -15.39
C GLU A 142 -12.38 -0.22 -14.17
N ARG A 143 -11.62 -0.43 -13.09
CA ARG A 143 -11.78 0.34 -11.85
C ARG A 143 -11.50 1.83 -12.04
N MET A 144 -10.51 2.21 -12.84
CA MET A 144 -10.20 3.61 -13.11
C MET A 144 -11.22 4.30 -14.02
N GLN A 145 -12.11 3.54 -14.66
CA GLN A 145 -13.24 4.04 -15.44
C GLN A 145 -14.54 4.15 -14.62
N LEU A 146 -14.57 3.64 -13.39
CA LEU A 146 -15.74 3.78 -12.53
C LEU A 146 -16.05 5.26 -12.23
N PRO A 147 -17.32 5.60 -11.97
CA PRO A 147 -17.70 6.95 -11.59
C PRO A 147 -16.85 7.48 -10.43
N ASN A 148 -16.41 8.72 -10.53
CA ASN A 148 -15.56 9.42 -9.55
C ASN A 148 -14.17 8.82 -9.28
N ALA A 149 -13.75 7.71 -9.93
CA ALA A 149 -12.45 7.09 -9.68
C ALA A 149 -11.29 8.05 -9.95
N LYS A 150 -11.33 8.77 -11.08
CA LYS A 150 -10.29 9.78 -11.41
C LYS A 150 -10.30 10.95 -10.44
N MET A 151 -11.47 11.42 -10.01
CA MET A 151 -11.60 12.50 -9.04
C MET A 151 -10.96 12.10 -7.72
N ALA A 152 -11.30 10.93 -7.17
CA ALA A 152 -10.72 10.43 -5.92
C ALA A 152 -9.19 10.23 -6.05
N PHE A 153 -8.72 9.70 -7.18
CA PHE A 153 -7.30 9.54 -7.46
C PHE A 153 -6.56 10.88 -7.49
N MET A 154 -7.10 11.88 -8.21
CA MET A 154 -6.53 13.23 -8.28
C MET A 154 -6.52 13.93 -6.93
N SER A 155 -7.62 13.86 -6.18
CA SER A 155 -7.70 14.43 -4.84
C SER A 155 -6.68 13.78 -3.89
N THR A 156 -6.46 12.46 -4.00
CA THR A 156 -5.40 11.77 -3.25
C THR A 156 -4.01 12.29 -3.61
N LEU A 157 -3.71 12.46 -4.90
CA LEU A 157 -2.42 13.03 -5.33
C LEU A 157 -2.18 14.43 -4.76
N LEU A 158 -3.21 15.27 -4.74
CA LEU A 158 -3.14 16.61 -4.16
C LEU A 158 -2.93 16.53 -2.64
N GLY A 159 -3.65 15.64 -1.95
CA GLY A 159 -3.47 15.39 -0.51
C GLY A 159 -2.04 14.96 -0.18
N LEU A 160 -1.47 14.04 -0.97
CA LEU A 160 -0.09 13.58 -0.79
C LEU A 160 0.95 14.64 -1.11
N SER A 161 0.73 15.48 -2.14
CA SER A 161 1.66 16.56 -2.50
C SER A 161 1.75 17.64 -1.44
N ASN A 162 0.69 17.84 -0.67
CA ASN A 162 0.59 18.82 0.41
C ASN A 162 0.99 18.23 1.78
N ALA A 163 1.11 16.91 1.87
CA ALA A 163 1.47 16.24 3.12
C ALA A 163 2.96 16.44 3.45
N GLN A 164 3.24 16.62 4.74
CA GLN A 164 4.60 16.56 5.23
C GLN A 164 5.13 15.12 5.20
N VAL A 165 6.44 14.95 5.04
CA VAL A 165 7.06 13.64 5.19
C VAL A 165 6.83 13.09 6.59
N ILE A 166 6.50 11.80 6.70
CA ILE A 166 6.09 11.18 7.97
C ILE A 166 7.27 10.76 8.87
N THR A 167 8.51 11.00 8.46
CA THR A 167 9.71 10.51 9.15
C THR A 167 9.72 10.83 10.64
N GLU A 168 9.37 12.06 11.01
CA GLU A 168 9.32 12.48 12.42
C GLU A 168 8.20 11.78 13.20
N LYS A 169 7.08 11.47 12.54
CA LYS A 169 5.97 10.75 13.16
C LYS A 169 6.27 9.26 13.37
N LEU A 170 7.14 8.66 12.54
CA LEU A 170 7.45 7.22 12.63
C LEU A 170 8.06 6.81 13.99
N GLN A 171 8.75 7.70 14.67
CA GLN A 171 9.27 7.44 16.02
C GLN A 171 8.17 7.26 17.10
N LEU A 172 6.93 7.66 16.79
CA LEU A 172 5.77 7.44 17.66
C LEU A 172 5.22 6.01 17.55
N LEU A 173 5.67 5.21 16.57
CA LEU A 173 5.35 3.81 16.47
C LEU A 173 6.09 3.02 17.55
N THR A 174 5.36 2.48 18.50
CA THR A 174 5.89 1.73 19.65
C THR A 174 5.69 0.23 19.55
N ILE A 175 5.07 -0.24 18.48
CA ILE A 175 4.78 -1.65 18.24
C ILE A 175 5.82 -2.31 17.34
N PRO A 176 6.04 -3.63 17.45
CA PRO A 176 6.91 -4.35 16.56
C PRO A 176 6.54 -4.12 15.10
N THR A 177 7.49 -3.65 14.29
CA THR A 177 7.26 -3.30 12.89
C THR A 177 8.23 -4.06 11.98
N LEU A 178 7.71 -4.64 10.91
CA LEU A 178 8.50 -5.23 9.83
C LEU A 178 8.38 -4.34 8.59
N VAL A 179 9.51 -3.88 8.09
CA VAL A 179 9.60 -3.18 6.80
C VAL A 179 10.09 -4.17 5.75
N VAL A 180 9.27 -4.44 4.74
CA VAL A 180 9.60 -5.29 3.60
C VAL A 180 9.75 -4.43 2.36
N TRP A 181 10.81 -4.64 1.58
CA TRP A 181 11.04 -3.85 0.37
C TRP A 181 11.56 -4.70 -0.78
N GLY A 182 11.05 -4.47 -1.98
CA GLY A 182 11.62 -5.07 -3.18
C GLY A 182 12.97 -4.42 -3.52
N GLU A 183 13.98 -5.26 -3.77
CA GLU A 183 15.35 -4.81 -4.08
C GLU A 183 15.40 -3.85 -5.27
N ASN A 184 14.57 -4.11 -6.28
CA ASN A 184 14.55 -3.38 -7.56
C ASN A 184 13.32 -2.48 -7.67
N ASP A 185 12.80 -1.93 -6.56
CA ASP A 185 11.62 -1.09 -6.57
C ASP A 185 11.87 0.23 -7.35
N PRO A 186 11.25 0.41 -8.53
CA PRO A 186 11.46 1.62 -9.33
C PRO A 186 10.45 2.72 -8.99
N VAL A 187 9.44 2.41 -8.18
CA VAL A 187 8.38 3.36 -7.77
C VAL A 187 8.81 4.14 -6.54
N ILE A 188 9.22 3.42 -5.50
CA ILE A 188 9.82 4.00 -4.30
C ILE A 188 11.15 3.28 -4.08
N PRO A 189 12.28 3.85 -4.50
CA PRO A 189 13.59 3.21 -4.41
C PRO A 189 13.94 2.72 -3.00
N ILE A 190 14.61 1.57 -2.91
CA ILE A 190 14.89 0.88 -1.64
C ILE A 190 15.71 1.72 -0.66
N GLU A 191 16.44 2.73 -1.15
CA GLU A 191 17.22 3.67 -0.33
C GLU A 191 16.34 4.40 0.68
N TYR A 192 15.06 4.60 0.36
CA TYR A 192 14.09 5.20 1.29
C TYR A 192 13.74 4.30 2.47
N ALA A 193 14.03 3.00 2.41
CA ALA A 193 13.81 2.08 3.54
C ALA A 193 14.57 2.53 4.79
N GLN A 194 15.77 3.14 4.63
CA GLN A 194 16.57 3.63 5.74
C GLN A 194 15.82 4.66 6.59
N SER A 195 14.95 5.49 5.98
CA SER A 195 14.15 6.48 6.70
C SER A 195 13.18 5.83 7.70
N PHE A 196 12.61 4.67 7.35
CA PHE A 196 11.74 3.89 8.23
C PHE A 196 12.55 3.14 9.29
N VAL A 197 13.59 2.43 8.87
CA VAL A 197 14.42 1.62 9.77
C VAL A 197 15.09 2.47 10.85
N SER A 198 15.52 3.68 10.51
CA SER A 198 16.15 4.59 11.47
C SER A 198 15.18 5.28 12.42
N ALA A 199 13.93 5.46 12.00
CA ALA A 199 12.94 6.22 12.77
C ALA A 199 12.08 5.35 13.69
N ILE A 200 11.85 4.08 13.34
CA ILE A 200 10.99 3.16 14.10
C ILE A 200 11.84 2.38 15.10
N ASN A 201 11.51 2.46 16.38
CA ASN A 201 12.32 1.89 17.46
C ASN A 201 12.42 0.35 17.41
N ASP A 202 11.32 -0.37 17.27
CA ASP A 202 11.29 -1.84 17.13
C ASP A 202 11.04 -2.20 15.68
N CYS A 203 12.06 -2.09 14.85
CA CYS A 203 12.00 -2.25 13.41
C CYS A 203 12.88 -3.42 12.93
N ARG A 204 12.25 -4.35 12.20
CA ARG A 204 12.97 -5.34 11.39
C ARG A 204 12.87 -4.96 9.93
N PHE A 205 13.93 -5.18 9.17
CA PHE A 205 13.97 -4.90 7.75
C PHE A 205 14.24 -6.17 6.94
N TYR A 206 13.48 -6.35 5.87
CA TYR A 206 13.70 -7.44 4.94
C TYR A 206 13.67 -6.95 3.48
N ARG A 207 14.78 -7.19 2.77
CA ARG A 207 14.93 -6.91 1.35
C ARG A 207 14.54 -8.14 0.53
N MET A 208 13.52 -8.04 -0.28
CA MET A 208 13.09 -9.11 -1.19
C MET A 208 13.87 -9.04 -2.51
N ILE A 209 14.82 -9.96 -2.67
CA ILE A 209 15.71 -10.06 -3.83
C ILE A 209 14.89 -10.26 -5.11
N GLY A 210 15.25 -9.52 -6.17
CA GLY A 210 14.64 -9.63 -7.49
C GLY A 210 13.19 -9.13 -7.59
N CYS A 211 12.63 -8.56 -6.51
CA CYS A 211 11.28 -7.97 -6.52
C CYS A 211 11.31 -6.47 -6.78
N GLY A 212 10.27 -5.97 -7.44
CA GLY A 212 9.96 -4.54 -7.61
C GLY A 212 9.04 -4.01 -6.51
N HIS A 213 8.07 -3.17 -6.89
CA HIS A 213 7.22 -2.42 -5.94
C HIS A 213 6.18 -3.27 -5.21
N THR A 214 5.81 -4.44 -5.74
CA THR A 214 4.73 -5.28 -5.18
C THR A 214 5.20 -6.70 -4.89
N PRO A 215 6.12 -6.90 -3.93
CA PRO A 215 6.72 -8.20 -3.66
C PRO A 215 5.69 -9.29 -3.30
N TYR A 216 4.56 -8.93 -2.69
CA TYR A 216 3.45 -9.85 -2.39
C TYR A 216 2.69 -10.35 -3.63
N VAL A 217 2.86 -9.69 -4.79
CA VAL A 217 2.35 -10.15 -6.10
C VAL A 217 3.44 -10.90 -6.86
N GLU A 218 4.67 -10.43 -6.71
CA GLU A 218 5.81 -10.88 -7.51
C GLU A 218 6.42 -12.18 -6.99
N ASN A 219 6.42 -12.38 -5.68
CA ASN A 219 6.88 -13.60 -5.00
C ASN A 219 6.03 -13.87 -3.75
N PRO A 220 4.76 -14.30 -3.93
CA PRO A 220 3.78 -14.41 -2.86
C PRO A 220 4.16 -15.43 -1.79
N GLU A 221 4.78 -16.55 -2.15
CA GLU A 221 5.19 -17.59 -1.21
C GLU A 221 6.29 -17.10 -0.27
N SER A 222 7.33 -16.47 -0.82
CA SER A 222 8.42 -15.90 -0.02
C SER A 222 7.93 -14.75 0.85
N PHE A 223 7.08 -13.88 0.30
CA PHE A 223 6.46 -12.81 1.07
C PHE A 223 5.65 -13.36 2.25
N PHE A 224 4.80 -14.37 2.00
CA PHE A 224 4.01 -15.01 3.05
C PHE A 224 4.90 -15.61 4.14
N GLN A 225 5.97 -16.32 3.78
CA GLN A 225 6.86 -16.93 4.76
C GLN A 225 7.50 -15.88 5.69
N ILE A 226 8.07 -14.82 5.10
CA ILE A 226 8.71 -13.72 5.84
C ILE A 226 7.73 -13.04 6.80
N VAL A 227 6.56 -12.70 6.30
CA VAL A 227 5.55 -11.98 7.07
C VAL A 227 4.89 -12.89 8.11
N SER A 228 4.58 -14.14 7.76
CA SER A 228 4.00 -15.12 8.71
C SER A 228 4.95 -15.41 9.87
N ASP A 229 6.26 -15.53 9.62
CA ASP A 229 7.26 -15.73 10.68
C ASP A 229 7.35 -14.53 11.61
N PHE A 230 7.19 -13.33 11.09
CA PHE A 230 7.14 -12.12 11.91
C PHE A 230 5.82 -12.04 12.72
N LEU A 231 4.69 -12.40 12.14
CA LEU A 231 3.37 -12.26 12.78
C LEU A 231 3.11 -13.31 13.87
N ASN A 232 3.78 -14.48 13.81
CA ASN A 232 3.74 -15.48 14.87
C ASN A 232 4.52 -14.98 16.11
#